data_165f65fd3ad786f4c9f286762add1753
#
_entry.id   165f65fd3ad786f4c9f286762add1753
#
_cell.length_a   1.000
_cell.length_b   1.000
_cell.length_c   1.000
_cell.angle_alpha   90.00
_cell.angle_beta   90.00
_cell.angle_gamma   90.00
#
_symmetry.space_group_name_H-M   'P 1'
#
loop_
_entity.id
_entity.type
_entity.pdbx_description
1 polymer ?
#
loop_
_entity_poly.entity_id
_entity_poly.type
_entity_poly.pdbx_seq_one_letter_code
_entity_poly.pdbx_strand_id
1 'polypeptide(L)'
;MKKSGSITVFTSLFLAVFLLVFQVLLQSVQIGGGRVQAETGVEEGLYSVFAGYDRELLERYHVFMVDGSYGTGVWKPECMYQTVKKCMEESCRPDGAISGVRGENLWKCSSVSGAITAYTLMSDEHGRGYRAQAVDYMKETLGIQGIQLLMKKYEQQKNIFEQQEKRGNDIDVKQSMDSYEKARKEAGQNQGQDPDNTGQQPAVVQVPADFVNPLDVIRQLQKKSILALVVPAGKELSQKGLPKEKRLSRREKQTGMGIPFYGAQEDTVLTRGIFQAYMMQHLTDYTSMEHATDPLRYQLEYVIGGKNTDQENLKAVVYRLLAAREAANMMYLLQNPTRQAEIHEMALVICAAIGFPALEGIVSLALQAAWAFGESLLDVRQLLTGGKVPLIKTGDTWMVSLHQLAKITELLKNSRAVEQKGMTYQEYLGILLMTGKSEVQTERTMDIVEAVIRGMSGKENFRLDQGVIYLEVDMGVTFAEKTFSLQRDYGYAMGSD
;
A
#
# COMPACT_ATOMS: atom_id res chain seq x y z
N MET A 1 -99.00 20.35 -1.72
CA MET A 1 -97.93 19.85 -0.86
C MET A 1 -97.12 18.74 -1.55
N LYS A 2 -96.23 19.02 -2.51
CA LYS A 2 -95.42 18.02 -3.20
C LYS A 2 -93.96 18.51 -3.50
N LYS A 3 -93.49 19.65 -2.91
CA LYS A 3 -92.13 20.17 -3.17
C LYS A 3 -91.09 19.91 -2.08
N SER A 4 -91.48 19.53 -0.87
CA SER A 4 -90.59 19.29 0.23
C SER A 4 -89.78 17.96 0.14
N GLY A 5 -90.37 16.90 -0.47
CA GLY A 5 -89.68 15.62 -0.62
C GLY A 5 -88.58 15.62 -1.68
N SER A 6 -88.65 16.49 -2.69
CA SER A 6 -87.67 16.62 -3.76
C SER A 6 -86.38 17.31 -3.24
N ILE A 7 -86.47 18.28 -2.34
CA ILE A 7 -85.38 19.01 -1.78
C ILE A 7 -84.58 18.11 -0.84
N THR A 8 -85.23 17.32 0.00
CA THR A 8 -84.61 16.38 0.92
C THR A 8 -83.85 15.27 0.17
N VAL A 9 -84.38 14.73 -0.92
CA VAL A 9 -83.71 13.75 -1.78
C VAL A 9 -82.47 14.37 -2.45
N PHE A 10 -82.65 15.60 -2.97
CA PHE A 10 -81.47 16.31 -3.59
C PHE A 10 -80.36 16.60 -2.60
N THR A 11 -80.71 17.14 -1.41
CA THR A 11 -79.68 17.44 -0.37
C THR A 11 -78.99 16.15 0.17
N SER A 12 -79.73 15.04 0.31
CA SER A 12 -79.13 13.77 0.72
C SER A 12 -78.16 13.19 -0.33
N LEU A 13 -78.57 13.30 -1.63
CA LEU A 13 -77.76 12.86 -2.74
C LEU A 13 -76.51 13.75 -2.90
N PHE A 14 -76.61 15.06 -2.75
CA PHE A 14 -75.53 16.02 -2.76
C PHE A 14 -74.59 15.74 -1.59
N LEU A 15 -75.10 15.52 -0.37
CA LEU A 15 -74.29 15.17 0.78
C LEU A 15 -73.52 13.85 0.59
N ALA A 16 -74.18 12.83 0.00
CA ALA A 16 -73.50 11.55 -0.29
C ALA A 16 -72.35 11.71 -1.28
N VAL A 17 -72.54 12.47 -2.37
CA VAL A 17 -71.50 12.76 -3.36
C VAL A 17 -70.37 13.59 -2.70
N PHE A 18 -70.70 14.58 -1.88
CA PHE A 18 -69.71 15.39 -1.17
C PHE A 18 -68.90 14.52 -0.23
N LEU A 19 -69.48 13.61 0.56
CA LEU A 19 -68.78 12.70 1.43
C LEU A 19 -67.88 11.74 0.65
N LEU A 20 -68.30 11.25 -0.52
CA LEU A 20 -67.48 10.41 -1.38
C LEU A 20 -66.27 11.18 -1.90
N VAL A 21 -66.46 12.42 -2.38
CA VAL A 21 -65.33 13.26 -2.81
C VAL A 21 -64.36 13.56 -1.65
N PHE A 22 -64.92 13.92 -0.49
CA PHE A 22 -64.11 14.18 0.71
C PHE A 22 -63.31 12.93 1.15
N GLN A 23 -63.94 11.74 1.09
CA GLN A 23 -63.24 10.47 1.40
C GLN A 23 -62.08 10.21 0.44
N VAL A 24 -62.26 10.45 -0.88
CA VAL A 24 -61.19 10.28 -1.88
C VAL A 24 -60.06 11.27 -1.63
N LEU A 25 -60.38 12.53 -1.29
CA LEU A 25 -59.37 13.53 -0.95
C LEU A 25 -58.57 13.13 0.31
N LEU A 26 -59.25 12.71 1.39
CA LEU A 26 -58.58 12.21 2.60
C LEU A 26 -57.66 11.01 2.30
N GLN A 27 -58.16 10.06 1.51
CA GLN A 27 -57.35 8.90 1.13
C GLN A 27 -56.11 9.31 0.30
N SER A 28 -56.27 10.28 -0.62
CA SER A 28 -55.17 10.81 -1.41
C SER A 28 -54.08 11.48 -0.51
N VAL A 29 -54.52 12.29 0.48
CA VAL A 29 -53.58 12.93 1.45
C VAL A 29 -52.90 11.87 2.31
N GLN A 30 -53.63 10.86 2.78
CA GLN A 30 -53.07 9.78 3.59
C GLN A 30 -52.00 8.98 2.79
N ILE A 31 -52.26 8.64 1.54
CA ILE A 31 -51.30 7.93 0.70
C ILE A 31 -50.08 8.80 0.40
N GLY A 32 -50.26 10.07 0.03
CA GLY A 32 -49.19 11.00 -0.30
C GLY A 32 -48.30 11.28 0.91
N GLY A 33 -48.90 11.59 2.07
CA GLY A 33 -48.16 11.82 3.31
C GLY A 33 -47.47 10.55 3.82
N GLY A 34 -48.18 9.40 3.74
CA GLY A 34 -47.57 8.10 4.11
C GLY A 34 -46.38 7.73 3.26
N ARG A 35 -46.42 8.03 1.95
CA ARG A 35 -45.27 7.77 1.06
C ARG A 35 -44.04 8.62 1.43
N VAL A 36 -44.24 9.92 1.64
CA VAL A 36 -43.13 10.80 2.08
C VAL A 36 -42.55 10.32 3.41
N GLN A 37 -43.39 9.94 4.36
CA GLN A 37 -42.94 9.42 5.64
C GLN A 37 -42.18 8.12 5.52
N ALA A 38 -42.61 7.23 4.62
CA ALA A 38 -41.90 5.98 4.35
C ALA A 38 -40.54 6.23 3.68
N GLU A 39 -40.46 7.15 2.72
CA GLU A 39 -39.19 7.56 2.09
C GLU A 39 -38.20 8.10 3.16
N THR A 40 -38.68 9.01 4.01
CA THR A 40 -37.85 9.52 5.16
C THR A 40 -37.39 8.37 6.07
N GLY A 41 -38.29 7.42 6.39
CA GLY A 41 -37.95 6.29 7.26
C GLY A 41 -36.89 5.34 6.67
N VAL A 42 -36.88 5.12 5.36
CA VAL A 42 -35.85 4.34 4.67
C VAL A 42 -34.51 5.08 4.72
N GLU A 43 -34.50 6.39 4.43
CA GLU A 43 -33.30 7.23 4.47
C GLU A 43 -32.71 7.29 5.89
N GLU A 44 -33.53 7.52 6.91
CA GLU A 44 -33.12 7.48 8.32
C GLU A 44 -32.56 6.11 8.71
N GLY A 45 -33.15 5.03 8.20
CA GLY A 45 -32.66 3.67 8.42
C GLY A 45 -31.29 3.42 7.80
N LEU A 46 -31.08 3.86 6.57
CA LEU A 46 -29.77 3.80 5.91
C LEU A 46 -28.73 4.64 6.66
N TYR A 47 -29.05 5.89 7.02
CA TYR A 47 -28.16 6.72 7.83
C TYR A 47 -27.83 6.09 9.18
N SER A 48 -28.81 5.43 9.83
CA SER A 48 -28.59 4.71 11.09
C SER A 48 -27.62 3.53 10.93
N VAL A 49 -27.72 2.76 9.83
CA VAL A 49 -26.78 1.69 9.51
C VAL A 49 -25.37 2.28 9.34
N PHE A 50 -25.21 3.31 8.53
CA PHE A 50 -23.89 3.89 8.23
C PHE A 50 -23.34 4.76 9.35
N ALA A 51 -24.15 5.26 10.29
CA ALA A 51 -23.68 5.88 11.53
C ALA A 51 -22.92 4.89 12.46
N GLY A 52 -23.11 3.58 12.26
CA GLY A 52 -22.39 2.50 12.94
C GLY A 52 -21.02 2.19 12.38
N TYR A 53 -20.31 3.17 11.83
CA TYR A 53 -18.97 2.97 11.27
C TYR A 53 -17.92 2.54 12.29
N ASP A 54 -16.87 1.86 11.81
CA ASP A 54 -15.74 1.45 12.64
C ASP A 54 -14.84 2.64 12.99
N ARG A 55 -14.80 3.00 14.28
CA ARG A 55 -14.08 4.19 14.78
C ARG A 55 -12.58 4.04 14.71
N GLU A 56 -12.05 2.88 15.08
CA GLU A 56 -10.61 2.62 15.08
C GLU A 56 -10.04 2.66 13.65
N LEU A 57 -10.80 2.16 12.69
CA LEU A 57 -10.43 2.26 11.28
C LEU A 57 -10.42 3.71 10.80
N LEU A 58 -11.43 4.50 11.19
CA LEU A 58 -11.49 5.92 10.85
C LEU A 58 -10.37 6.72 11.50
N GLU A 59 -10.16 6.55 12.81
CA GLU A 59 -9.14 7.32 13.56
C GLU A 59 -7.72 7.05 13.06
N ARG A 60 -7.42 5.82 12.65
CA ARG A 60 -6.07 5.44 12.26
C ARG A 60 -5.80 5.55 10.76
N TYR A 61 -6.79 5.24 9.93
CA TYR A 61 -6.63 5.13 8.48
C TYR A 61 -7.52 6.07 7.67
N HIS A 62 -8.39 6.84 8.33
CA HIS A 62 -9.31 7.81 7.70
C HIS A 62 -10.18 7.22 6.58
N VAL A 63 -10.62 5.98 6.77
CA VAL A 63 -11.55 5.29 5.89
C VAL A 63 -12.77 4.82 6.67
N PHE A 64 -13.92 4.84 6.02
CA PHE A 64 -15.21 4.51 6.60
C PHE A 64 -15.69 3.16 6.11
N MET A 65 -16.18 2.33 7.00
CA MET A 65 -16.97 1.15 6.69
C MET A 65 -17.87 0.78 7.86
N VAL A 66 -18.95 0.06 7.58
CA VAL A 66 -19.79 -0.59 8.58
C VAL A 66 -19.39 -2.06 8.65
N ASP A 67 -19.13 -2.58 9.86
CA ASP A 67 -18.89 -4.01 10.05
C ASP A 67 -20.19 -4.82 9.88
N GLY A 68 -20.37 -5.46 8.73
CA GLY A 68 -21.51 -6.31 8.42
C GLY A 68 -21.58 -7.60 9.24
N SER A 69 -20.56 -7.90 10.05
CA SER A 69 -20.58 -8.98 11.02
C SER A 69 -21.07 -8.57 12.42
N TYR A 70 -21.15 -7.28 12.68
CA TYR A 70 -21.45 -6.72 14.01
C TYR A 70 -20.53 -7.28 15.12
N GLY A 71 -19.24 -7.36 14.83
CA GLY A 71 -18.21 -7.84 15.77
C GLY A 71 -18.12 -9.37 15.92
N THR A 72 -18.96 -10.14 15.25
CA THR A 72 -18.98 -11.60 15.38
C THR A 72 -18.05 -12.33 14.41
N GLY A 73 -17.56 -11.65 13.36
CA GLY A 73 -16.79 -12.24 12.27
C GLY A 73 -17.60 -13.12 11.31
N VAL A 74 -18.92 -13.19 11.50
CA VAL A 74 -19.85 -13.91 10.62
C VAL A 74 -20.73 -12.91 9.91
N TRP A 75 -20.74 -12.99 8.58
CA TRP A 75 -21.54 -12.10 7.71
C TRP A 75 -23.02 -12.16 8.05
N LYS A 76 -23.65 -11.03 8.39
CA LYS A 76 -25.06 -10.90 8.82
C LYS A 76 -25.76 -9.70 8.18
N PRO A 77 -26.02 -9.70 6.88
CA PRO A 77 -26.68 -8.60 6.20
C PRO A 77 -28.11 -8.35 6.73
N GLU A 78 -28.72 -9.39 7.29
CA GLU A 78 -30.06 -9.32 7.89
C GLU A 78 -30.13 -8.25 9.00
N CYS A 79 -29.08 -8.04 9.78
CA CYS A 79 -29.06 -7.01 10.83
C CYS A 79 -29.20 -5.60 10.23
N MET A 80 -28.57 -5.32 9.08
CA MET A 80 -28.70 -4.04 8.39
C MET A 80 -30.12 -3.86 7.86
N TYR A 81 -30.68 -4.89 7.20
CA TYR A 81 -32.06 -4.89 6.74
C TYR A 81 -33.04 -4.61 7.87
N GLN A 82 -32.89 -5.29 9.02
CA GLN A 82 -33.78 -5.10 10.16
C GLN A 82 -33.69 -3.69 10.74
N THR A 83 -32.52 -3.05 10.71
CA THR A 83 -32.34 -1.65 11.13
C THR A 83 -33.15 -0.72 10.22
N VAL A 84 -33.01 -0.87 8.90
CA VAL A 84 -33.75 -0.05 7.93
C VAL A 84 -35.26 -0.29 8.07
N LYS A 85 -35.67 -1.55 8.14
CA LYS A 85 -37.07 -1.93 8.32
C LYS A 85 -37.67 -1.31 9.59
N LYS A 86 -36.96 -1.40 10.71
CA LYS A 86 -37.41 -0.84 11.99
C LYS A 86 -37.59 0.68 11.91
N CYS A 87 -36.63 1.43 11.37
CA CYS A 87 -36.75 2.87 11.19
C CYS A 87 -37.97 3.22 10.31
N MET A 88 -38.16 2.49 9.21
CA MET A 88 -39.31 2.71 8.34
C MET A 88 -40.63 2.38 9.05
N GLU A 89 -40.71 1.30 9.85
CA GLU A 89 -41.90 0.97 10.64
C GLU A 89 -42.19 2.03 11.68
N GLU A 90 -41.17 2.52 12.39
CA GLU A 90 -41.29 3.60 13.41
C GLU A 90 -41.75 4.92 12.75
N SER A 91 -41.21 5.27 11.58
CA SER A 91 -41.65 6.46 10.82
C SER A 91 -43.09 6.35 10.32
N CYS A 92 -43.49 5.19 9.84
CA CYS A 92 -44.86 4.98 9.32
C CYS A 92 -45.89 4.79 10.42
N ARG A 93 -45.50 4.32 11.60
CA ARG A 93 -46.33 4.04 12.77
C ARG A 93 -45.67 4.55 14.04
N PRO A 94 -45.65 5.84 14.32
CA PRO A 94 -44.98 6.39 15.48
C PRO A 94 -45.69 5.97 16.79
N ASP A 95 -45.49 4.73 17.21
CA ASP A 95 -45.98 4.19 18.48
C ASP A 95 -45.06 4.60 19.61
N GLY A 96 -45.44 5.62 20.40
CA GLY A 96 -44.82 5.91 21.69
C GLY A 96 -43.54 6.73 21.65
N ALA A 97 -43.18 7.41 20.57
CA ALA A 97 -42.02 8.27 20.46
C ALA A 97 -42.05 9.47 21.43
N ILE A 98 -43.18 9.84 21.96
CA ILE A 98 -43.34 10.87 23.00
C ILE A 98 -44.09 10.26 24.20
N SER A 99 -43.42 10.21 25.37
CA SER A 99 -43.99 9.68 26.60
C SER A 99 -45.39 10.29 26.87
N GLY A 100 -46.46 9.49 26.79
CA GLY A 100 -47.81 9.90 27.07
C GLY A 100 -48.73 10.19 25.86
N VAL A 101 -48.21 10.22 24.66
CA VAL A 101 -49.03 10.33 23.45
C VAL A 101 -48.97 9.02 22.66
N ARG A 102 -50.07 8.28 22.58
CA ARG A 102 -50.18 7.15 21.66
C ARG A 102 -50.18 7.71 20.24
N GLY A 103 -49.14 7.41 19.45
CA GLY A 103 -49.15 7.70 18.03
C GLY A 103 -50.26 6.88 17.38
N GLU A 104 -51.22 7.53 16.77
CA GLU A 104 -52.20 6.85 15.95
C GLU A 104 -51.58 6.53 14.59
N ASN A 105 -51.88 5.37 14.01
CA ASN A 105 -51.46 5.03 12.64
C ASN A 105 -52.20 5.91 11.61
N LEU A 106 -51.84 7.19 11.60
CA LEU A 106 -52.48 8.25 10.81
C LEU A 106 -52.48 7.92 9.31
N TRP A 107 -51.40 7.28 8.85
CA TRP A 107 -51.21 6.93 7.45
C TRP A 107 -51.87 5.60 7.07
N LYS A 108 -52.42 4.84 8.02
CA LYS A 108 -52.95 3.49 7.83
C LYS A 108 -51.96 2.52 7.19
N CYS A 109 -50.70 2.61 7.66
CA CYS A 109 -49.67 1.66 7.24
C CYS A 109 -50.03 0.26 7.77
N SER A 110 -50.14 -0.73 6.89
CA SER A 110 -50.53 -2.09 7.22
C SER A 110 -49.34 -3.05 7.23
N SER A 111 -48.37 -2.85 6.35
CA SER A 111 -47.19 -3.72 6.28
C SER A 111 -45.97 -2.96 5.75
N VAL A 112 -44.79 -3.36 6.26
CA VAL A 112 -43.49 -2.96 5.74
C VAL A 112 -42.70 -4.24 5.47
N SER A 113 -42.19 -4.37 4.26
CA SER A 113 -41.36 -5.52 3.83
C SER A 113 -40.30 -5.01 2.83
N GLY A 114 -39.34 -5.82 2.49
CA GLY A 114 -38.35 -5.45 1.48
C GLY A 114 -37.17 -6.40 1.47
N ALA A 115 -36.10 -6.00 0.77
CA ALA A 115 -34.85 -6.73 0.68
C ALA A 115 -33.69 -5.79 0.43
N ILE A 116 -32.49 -6.24 0.75
CA ILE A 116 -31.24 -5.66 0.26
C ILE A 116 -31.11 -6.09 -1.21
N THR A 117 -30.96 -5.15 -2.12
CA THR A 117 -30.82 -5.39 -3.57
C THR A 117 -29.37 -5.34 -4.02
N ALA A 118 -28.55 -4.49 -3.39
CA ALA A 118 -27.12 -4.45 -3.66
C ALA A 118 -26.35 -4.00 -2.41
N TYR A 119 -25.10 -4.44 -2.31
CA TYR A 119 -24.11 -3.91 -1.36
C TYR A 119 -22.71 -4.08 -1.91
N THR A 120 -21.83 -3.15 -1.57
CA THR A 120 -20.40 -3.19 -1.92
C THR A 120 -19.57 -3.30 -0.67
N LEU A 121 -18.57 -4.18 -0.70
CA LEU A 121 -17.65 -4.41 0.39
C LEU A 121 -16.33 -3.68 0.14
N MET A 122 -15.63 -3.33 1.22
CA MET A 122 -14.36 -2.63 1.19
C MET A 122 -13.29 -3.34 0.34
N SER A 123 -13.34 -4.69 0.31
CA SER A 123 -12.37 -5.53 -0.41
C SER A 123 -12.73 -5.84 -1.86
N ASP A 124 -13.91 -5.44 -2.33
CA ASP A 124 -14.35 -5.71 -3.69
C ASP A 124 -13.42 -5.05 -4.72
N GLU A 125 -13.28 -5.67 -5.90
CA GLU A 125 -12.42 -5.21 -6.99
C GLU A 125 -11.02 -4.82 -6.51
N HIS A 126 -10.35 -5.73 -5.79
CA HIS A 126 -9.00 -5.51 -5.22
C HIS A 126 -8.90 -4.34 -4.23
N GLY A 127 -10.01 -3.99 -3.56
CA GLY A 127 -10.06 -2.89 -2.59
C GLY A 127 -10.19 -1.51 -3.23
N ARG A 128 -10.86 -1.43 -4.38
CA ARG A 128 -11.08 -0.16 -5.09
C ARG A 128 -11.77 0.87 -4.21
N GLY A 129 -12.79 0.46 -3.43
CA GLY A 129 -13.48 1.35 -2.49
C GLY A 129 -12.57 1.87 -1.37
N TYR A 130 -11.72 1.02 -0.81
CA TYR A 130 -10.70 1.42 0.15
C TYR A 130 -9.77 2.49 -0.43
N ARG A 131 -9.25 2.22 -1.62
CA ARG A 131 -8.34 3.13 -2.30
C ARG A 131 -9.00 4.46 -2.65
N ALA A 132 -10.26 4.46 -3.08
CA ALA A 132 -11.01 5.66 -3.40
C ALA A 132 -11.11 6.59 -2.18
N GLN A 133 -11.54 6.07 -1.02
CA GLN A 133 -11.61 6.84 0.22
C GLN A 133 -10.25 7.37 0.68
N ALA A 134 -9.19 6.53 0.61
CA ALA A 134 -7.83 6.94 0.97
C ALA A 134 -7.31 8.09 0.07
N VAL A 135 -7.62 8.03 -1.23
CA VAL A 135 -7.26 9.09 -2.19
C VAL A 135 -8.04 10.37 -1.92
N ASP A 136 -9.33 10.28 -1.62
CA ASP A 136 -10.16 11.47 -1.34
C ASP A 136 -9.71 12.15 -0.03
N TYR A 137 -9.46 11.39 1.02
CA TYR A 137 -8.86 11.93 2.24
C TYR A 137 -7.54 12.69 1.97
N MET A 138 -6.65 12.12 1.16
CA MET A 138 -5.38 12.76 0.85
C MET A 138 -5.54 14.00 -0.02
N LYS A 139 -6.51 14.04 -0.94
CA LYS A 139 -6.83 15.25 -1.72
C LYS A 139 -7.25 16.41 -0.83
N GLU A 140 -8.08 16.13 0.18
CA GLU A 140 -8.53 17.12 1.14
C GLU A 140 -7.38 17.61 2.04
N THR A 141 -6.49 16.69 2.45
CA THR A 141 -5.40 17.00 3.38
C THR A 141 -4.23 17.75 2.73
N LEU A 142 -3.76 17.30 1.55
CA LEU A 142 -2.57 17.85 0.90
C LEU A 142 -2.87 19.00 -0.07
N GLY A 143 -4.09 19.08 -0.57
CA GLY A 143 -4.47 19.97 -1.65
C GLY A 143 -3.80 19.61 -2.99
N ILE A 144 -4.41 20.04 -4.09
CA ILE A 144 -3.99 19.68 -5.46
C ILE A 144 -2.55 20.09 -5.77
N GLN A 145 -2.11 21.28 -5.32
CA GLN A 145 -0.77 21.80 -5.58
C GLN A 145 0.32 20.97 -4.88
N GLY A 146 0.11 20.58 -3.61
CA GLY A 146 1.06 19.73 -2.88
C GLY A 146 1.25 18.38 -3.55
N ILE A 147 0.15 17.78 -4.02
CA ILE A 147 0.16 16.52 -4.74
C ILE A 147 0.95 16.60 -6.05
N GLN A 148 0.70 17.64 -6.85
CA GLN A 148 1.40 17.83 -8.12
C GLN A 148 2.92 18.01 -7.97
N LEU A 149 3.35 18.73 -6.92
CA LEU A 149 4.77 18.92 -6.61
C LEU A 149 5.44 17.60 -6.20
N LEU A 150 4.79 16.82 -5.33
CA LEU A 150 5.28 15.49 -4.93
C LEU A 150 5.41 14.56 -6.14
N MET A 151 4.39 14.50 -6.98
CA MET A 151 4.38 13.63 -8.15
C MET A 151 5.48 13.97 -9.15
N LYS A 152 5.63 15.24 -9.49
CA LYS A 152 6.68 15.68 -10.43
C LYS A 152 8.08 15.28 -9.93
N LYS A 153 8.32 15.42 -8.62
CA LYS A 153 9.58 14.98 -7.99
C LYS A 153 9.79 13.48 -8.14
N TYR A 154 8.78 12.67 -7.79
CA TYR A 154 8.90 11.22 -7.81
C TYR A 154 8.95 10.62 -9.22
N GLU A 155 8.21 11.15 -10.20
CA GLU A 155 8.25 10.65 -11.58
C GLU A 155 9.65 10.78 -12.22
N GLN A 156 10.30 11.92 -12.04
CA GLN A 156 11.67 12.12 -12.54
C GLN A 156 12.64 11.13 -11.89
N GLN A 157 12.54 10.94 -10.59
CA GLN A 157 13.40 10.05 -9.82
C GLN A 157 13.14 8.56 -10.13
N LYS A 158 11.87 8.20 -10.34
CA LYS A 158 11.46 6.85 -10.73
C LYS A 158 12.14 6.39 -12.02
N ASN A 159 12.10 7.19 -13.07
CA ASN A 159 12.68 6.84 -14.36
C ASN A 159 14.19 6.59 -14.26
N ILE A 160 14.91 7.39 -13.47
CA ILE A 160 16.33 7.20 -13.22
C ILE A 160 16.55 5.89 -12.43
N PHE A 161 15.78 5.68 -11.37
CA PHE A 161 15.91 4.50 -10.51
C PHE A 161 15.60 3.20 -11.25
N GLU A 162 14.52 3.14 -12.04
CA GLU A 162 14.16 1.96 -12.82
C GLU A 162 15.23 1.59 -13.85
N GLN A 163 15.85 2.58 -14.49
CA GLN A 163 16.97 2.35 -15.39
C GLN A 163 18.19 1.80 -14.64
N GLN A 164 18.48 2.34 -13.47
CA GLN A 164 19.55 1.86 -12.61
C GLN A 164 19.27 0.45 -12.10
N GLU A 165 18.05 0.18 -11.60
CA GLU A 165 17.68 -1.16 -11.10
C GLU A 165 17.78 -2.23 -12.21
N LYS A 166 17.31 -1.92 -13.43
CA LYS A 166 17.46 -2.84 -14.57
C LYS A 166 18.92 -3.13 -14.88
N ARG A 167 19.75 -2.08 -15.02
CA ARG A 167 21.18 -2.23 -15.30
C ARG A 167 21.92 -2.94 -14.14
N GLY A 168 21.52 -2.69 -12.89
CA GLY A 168 22.11 -3.34 -11.72
C GLY A 168 21.80 -4.84 -11.66
N ASN A 169 20.62 -5.25 -12.13
CA ASN A 169 20.29 -6.67 -12.24
C ASN A 169 21.11 -7.39 -13.33
N ASP A 170 21.60 -6.64 -14.33
CA ASP A 170 22.49 -7.16 -15.37
C ASP A 170 23.98 -7.17 -14.94
N ILE A 171 24.34 -6.41 -13.90
CA ILE A 171 25.68 -6.39 -13.31
C ILE A 171 25.79 -7.56 -12.32
N ASP A 172 26.36 -8.65 -12.76
CA ASP A 172 26.63 -9.78 -11.88
C ASP A 172 28.05 -9.69 -11.31
N VAL A 173 28.16 -9.00 -10.15
CA VAL A 173 29.42 -8.91 -9.39
C VAL A 173 29.93 -10.31 -9.05
N LYS A 174 29.05 -11.27 -8.79
CA LYS A 174 29.40 -12.64 -8.53
C LYS A 174 30.02 -13.30 -9.77
N GLN A 175 29.43 -13.09 -10.95
CA GLN A 175 29.98 -13.59 -12.21
C GLN A 175 31.37 -13.01 -12.51
N SER A 176 31.58 -11.71 -12.28
CA SER A 176 32.89 -11.05 -12.43
C SER A 176 33.92 -11.64 -11.48
N MET A 177 33.55 -11.91 -10.24
CA MET A 177 34.39 -12.53 -9.23
C MET A 177 34.68 -14.01 -9.54
N ASP A 178 33.69 -14.76 -10.02
CA ASP A 178 33.85 -16.16 -10.43
C ASP A 178 34.75 -16.27 -11.68
N SER A 179 34.63 -15.33 -12.63
CA SER A 179 35.50 -15.25 -13.80
C SER A 179 36.96 -14.98 -13.42
N TYR A 180 37.21 -14.07 -12.48
CA TYR A 180 38.50 -13.81 -11.92
C TYR A 180 39.13 -15.06 -11.25
N GLU A 181 38.36 -15.79 -10.43
CA GLU A 181 38.87 -17.01 -9.82
C GLU A 181 39.13 -18.13 -10.80
N LYS A 182 38.26 -18.30 -11.77
CA LYS A 182 38.46 -19.31 -12.82
C LYS A 182 39.75 -19.02 -13.56
N ALA A 183 39.95 -17.78 -14.01
CA ALA A 183 41.14 -17.34 -14.69
C ALA A 183 42.40 -17.52 -13.81
N ARG A 184 42.35 -17.17 -12.50
CA ARG A 184 43.43 -17.37 -11.55
C ARG A 184 43.81 -18.85 -11.37
N LYS A 185 42.81 -19.75 -11.30
CA LYS A 185 43.05 -21.20 -11.18
C LYS A 185 43.63 -21.80 -12.46
N GLU A 186 43.09 -21.44 -13.61
CA GLU A 186 43.58 -21.90 -14.92
C GLU A 186 45.04 -21.46 -15.16
N ALA A 187 45.36 -20.21 -14.83
CA ALA A 187 46.71 -19.70 -14.91
C ALA A 187 47.67 -20.47 -13.96
N GLY A 188 47.24 -20.77 -12.73
CA GLY A 188 48.04 -21.54 -11.77
C GLY A 188 48.30 -23.00 -12.18
N GLN A 189 47.39 -23.60 -12.98
CA GLN A 189 47.56 -24.96 -13.50
C GLN A 189 48.53 -25.02 -14.69
N ASN A 190 48.64 -23.96 -15.48
CA ASN A 190 49.49 -23.90 -16.68
C ASN A 190 50.94 -23.53 -16.40
N GLN A 191 51.31 -23.14 -15.16
CA GLN A 191 52.70 -22.83 -14.76
C GLN A 191 53.68 -24.04 -14.83
N GLY A 192 53.18 -25.27 -15.14
CA GLY A 192 54.01 -26.48 -15.24
C GLY A 192 54.45 -26.84 -16.66
N GLN A 193 54.11 -26.11 -17.71
CA GLN A 193 54.25 -26.63 -19.07
C GLN A 193 55.03 -25.76 -20.08
N ASP A 194 55.58 -24.60 -19.76
CA ASP A 194 56.37 -23.88 -20.77
C ASP A 194 57.55 -23.08 -20.17
N PRO A 195 58.83 -23.56 -20.34
CA PRO A 195 60.02 -22.82 -19.88
C PRO A 195 60.52 -21.76 -20.88
N ASP A 196 59.85 -21.54 -22.02
CA ASP A 196 60.46 -20.77 -23.13
C ASP A 196 59.60 -19.60 -23.58
N ASN A 197 59.27 -18.65 -22.68
CA ASN A 197 58.74 -17.38 -23.10
C ASN A 197 59.62 -16.21 -22.58
N THR A 198 60.77 -16.05 -23.23
CA THR A 198 61.69 -14.92 -23.12
C THR A 198 61.13 -13.75 -23.97
N GLY A 199 60.20 -13.00 -23.43
CA GLY A 199 59.68 -11.81 -24.13
C GLY A 199 59.02 -10.81 -23.20
N GLN A 200 59.74 -9.77 -22.86
CA GLN A 200 59.37 -8.59 -22.08
C GLN A 200 59.27 -8.82 -20.56
N GLN A 201 60.31 -8.39 -19.84
CA GLN A 201 60.25 -8.18 -18.40
C GLN A 201 59.12 -7.15 -18.13
N PRO A 202 58.00 -7.54 -17.44
CA PRO A 202 57.05 -6.56 -16.99
C PRO A 202 57.73 -5.58 -16.03
N ALA A 203 57.39 -4.32 -16.10
CA ALA A 203 57.82 -3.32 -15.12
C ALA A 203 57.68 -3.93 -13.74
N VAL A 204 58.76 -3.90 -12.93
CA VAL A 204 58.76 -4.46 -11.58
C VAL A 204 57.78 -3.69 -10.73
N VAL A 205 56.56 -4.11 -10.71
CA VAL A 205 55.53 -3.57 -9.82
C VAL A 205 55.85 -4.06 -8.41
N GLN A 206 56.25 -3.13 -7.51
CA GLN A 206 56.52 -3.48 -6.11
C GLN A 206 55.20 -3.75 -5.38
N VAL A 207 55.00 -5.00 -4.95
CA VAL A 207 53.87 -5.39 -4.10
C VAL A 207 54.23 -5.03 -2.65
N PRO A 208 53.42 -4.19 -1.94
CA PRO A 208 53.64 -3.88 -0.53
C PRO A 208 53.61 -5.15 0.33
N ALA A 209 54.49 -5.23 1.37
CA ALA A 209 54.56 -6.41 2.23
C ALA A 209 53.29 -6.71 3.02
N ASP A 210 52.44 -5.72 3.25
CA ASP A 210 51.15 -5.78 3.95
C ASP A 210 49.96 -5.76 2.97
N PHE A 211 50.19 -6.04 1.69
CA PHE A 211 49.15 -6.00 0.66
C PHE A 211 48.08 -7.06 0.90
N VAL A 212 46.84 -6.60 1.05
CA VAL A 212 45.62 -7.43 1.12
C VAL A 212 44.84 -7.26 -0.16
N ASN A 213 44.61 -8.36 -0.89
CA ASN A 213 43.83 -8.32 -2.12
C ASN A 213 42.37 -7.97 -1.82
N PRO A 214 41.84 -6.82 -2.29
CA PRO A 214 40.47 -6.40 -2.02
C PRO A 214 39.42 -7.36 -2.62
N LEU A 215 39.77 -8.08 -3.69
CA LEU A 215 38.86 -9.07 -4.30
C LEU A 215 38.56 -10.24 -3.36
N ASP A 216 39.58 -10.72 -2.64
CA ASP A 216 39.41 -11.80 -1.66
C ASP A 216 38.50 -11.36 -0.49
N VAL A 217 38.63 -10.10 -0.06
CA VAL A 217 37.76 -9.52 1.00
C VAL A 217 36.31 -9.42 0.53
N ILE A 218 36.05 -8.86 -0.65
CA ILE A 218 34.69 -8.74 -1.21
C ILE A 218 34.07 -10.12 -1.37
N ARG A 219 34.82 -11.12 -1.82
CA ARG A 219 34.32 -12.48 -1.92
C ARG A 219 33.90 -13.08 -0.57
N GLN A 220 34.65 -12.81 0.50
CA GLN A 220 34.25 -13.22 1.84
C GLN A 220 32.95 -12.53 2.29
N LEU A 221 32.73 -11.24 1.91
CA LEU A 221 31.51 -10.53 2.20
C LEU A 221 30.30 -11.10 1.45
N GLN A 222 30.46 -11.51 0.20
CA GLN A 222 29.38 -12.12 -0.58
C GLN A 222 28.82 -13.42 0.03
N LYS A 223 29.58 -14.10 0.89
CA LYS A 223 29.13 -15.29 1.62
C LYS A 223 28.26 -14.96 2.85
N LYS A 224 28.25 -13.70 3.29
CA LYS A 224 27.48 -13.26 4.46
C LYS A 224 26.06 -12.87 4.08
N SER A 225 25.15 -12.91 5.06
CA SER A 225 23.79 -12.35 4.86
C SER A 225 23.88 -10.86 4.56
N ILE A 226 23.17 -10.40 3.55
CA ILE A 226 23.18 -8.99 3.15
C ILE A 226 22.73 -8.07 4.29
N LEU A 227 21.71 -8.46 5.06
CA LEU A 227 21.26 -7.68 6.21
C LEU A 227 22.35 -7.56 7.29
N ALA A 228 23.17 -8.59 7.49
CA ALA A 228 24.29 -8.52 8.43
C ALA A 228 25.39 -7.52 7.99
N LEU A 229 25.44 -7.17 6.70
CA LEU A 229 26.39 -6.20 6.16
C LEU A 229 25.85 -4.76 6.25
N VAL A 230 24.57 -4.56 5.97
CA VAL A 230 24.01 -3.20 5.83
C VAL A 230 23.26 -2.70 7.07
N VAL A 231 22.78 -3.60 7.95
CA VAL A 231 22.12 -3.20 9.20
C VAL A 231 23.17 -2.81 10.24
N PRO A 232 23.01 -1.68 10.96
CA PRO A 232 23.93 -1.27 12.01
C PRO A 232 24.09 -2.32 13.12
N ALA A 233 25.30 -2.50 13.61
CA ALA A 233 25.54 -3.38 14.75
C ALA A 233 24.76 -2.89 15.98
N GLY A 234 24.09 -3.82 16.67
CA GLY A 234 23.26 -3.52 17.86
C GLY A 234 21.82 -3.09 17.57
N LYS A 235 21.41 -2.89 16.31
CA LYS A 235 20.01 -2.69 15.98
C LYS A 235 19.32 -4.04 15.77
N GLU A 236 18.42 -4.39 16.68
CA GLU A 236 17.62 -5.62 16.56
C GLU A 236 16.64 -5.52 15.39
N LEU A 237 16.63 -6.56 14.57
CA LEU A 237 15.68 -6.71 13.48
C LEU A 237 14.38 -7.29 14.01
N SER A 238 13.26 -6.74 13.59
CA SER A 238 11.95 -7.28 13.91
C SER A 238 11.78 -8.70 13.35
N GLN A 239 11.32 -9.61 14.21
CA GLN A 239 10.97 -10.99 13.84
C GLN A 239 9.48 -11.15 13.54
N LYS A 240 8.71 -10.03 13.61
CA LYS A 240 7.27 -10.04 13.38
C LYS A 240 6.95 -10.47 11.96
N GLY A 241 5.73 -10.96 11.78
CA GLY A 241 5.31 -11.46 10.49
C GLY A 241 3.80 -11.60 10.35
N LEU A 242 3.37 -11.58 9.10
CA LEU A 242 1.99 -11.83 8.70
C LEU A 242 1.96 -13.09 7.83
N PRO A 243 1.65 -14.27 8.41
CA PRO A 243 1.54 -15.53 7.67
C PRO A 243 0.47 -15.46 6.59
N LYS A 244 0.66 -16.21 5.50
CA LYS A 244 -0.23 -16.18 4.33
C LYS A 244 -1.69 -16.45 4.68
N GLU A 245 -1.93 -17.34 5.61
CA GLU A 245 -3.26 -17.79 6.06
C GLU A 245 -4.04 -16.68 6.79
N LYS A 246 -3.33 -15.69 7.32
CA LYS A 246 -3.92 -14.53 8.03
C LYS A 246 -4.15 -13.32 7.14
N ARG A 247 -3.76 -13.38 5.85
CA ARG A 247 -3.88 -12.27 4.92
C ARG A 247 -5.22 -12.24 4.24
N LEU A 248 -5.82 -11.07 4.17
CA LEU A 248 -7.01 -10.81 3.38
C LEU A 248 -6.80 -11.18 1.90
N SER A 249 -5.65 -10.80 1.33
CA SER A 249 -5.29 -11.02 -0.08
C SER A 249 -5.14 -12.50 -0.47
N ARG A 250 -5.12 -13.43 0.50
CA ARG A 250 -4.83 -14.86 0.26
C ARG A 250 -5.92 -15.82 0.69
N ARG A 251 -6.94 -15.34 1.38
CA ARG A 251 -8.09 -16.15 1.76
C ARG A 251 -9.25 -15.96 0.80
N GLU A 252 -10.22 -16.86 0.87
CA GLU A 252 -11.53 -16.67 0.25
C GLU A 252 -12.22 -15.48 0.93
N LYS A 253 -12.64 -14.50 0.13
CA LYS A 253 -13.24 -13.24 0.57
C LYS A 253 -14.75 -13.31 0.43
N GLN A 254 -15.47 -12.66 1.35
CA GLN A 254 -16.84 -12.27 1.09
C GLN A 254 -16.84 -11.28 -0.08
N THR A 255 -17.80 -11.41 -0.99
CA THR A 255 -17.98 -10.51 -2.14
C THR A 255 -19.28 -9.76 -2.03
N GLY A 256 -19.33 -8.56 -2.57
CA GLY A 256 -20.54 -7.77 -2.68
C GLY A 256 -21.61 -8.40 -3.57
N MET A 257 -22.77 -7.79 -3.59
CA MET A 257 -23.92 -8.20 -4.39
C MET A 257 -24.42 -7.01 -5.23
N GLY A 258 -24.82 -7.27 -6.46
CA GLY A 258 -25.29 -6.24 -7.37
C GLY A 258 -24.18 -5.53 -8.14
N ILE A 259 -24.44 -4.32 -8.62
CA ILE A 259 -23.47 -3.50 -9.34
C ILE A 259 -22.60 -2.77 -8.32
N PRO A 260 -21.26 -2.96 -8.36
CA PRO A 260 -20.38 -2.25 -7.46
C PRO A 260 -20.51 -0.74 -7.67
N PHE A 261 -20.73 -0.02 -6.57
CA PHE A 261 -20.71 1.44 -6.59
C PHE A 261 -19.33 1.94 -6.17
N TYR A 262 -18.62 2.53 -7.10
CA TYR A 262 -17.37 3.25 -6.84
C TYR A 262 -17.48 4.62 -7.45
N GLY A 263 -17.19 5.66 -6.69
CA GLY A 263 -16.96 6.98 -7.26
C GLY A 263 -15.98 6.89 -8.43
N ALA A 264 -16.11 7.74 -9.42
CA ALA A 264 -15.43 7.70 -10.73
C ALA A 264 -13.89 7.91 -10.67
N GLN A 265 -13.20 7.32 -9.68
CA GLN A 265 -11.75 7.42 -9.61
C GLN A 265 -11.08 6.42 -10.57
N GLU A 266 -10.70 6.94 -11.73
CA GLU A 266 -9.85 6.21 -12.65
C GLU A 266 -8.46 5.93 -12.03
N ASP A 267 -7.86 4.78 -12.35
CA ASP A 267 -6.48 4.44 -11.95
C ASP A 267 -5.46 5.25 -12.77
N THR A 268 -5.43 6.56 -12.55
CA THR A 268 -4.50 7.50 -13.19
C THR A 268 -3.16 7.52 -12.47
N VAL A 269 -2.14 8.05 -13.12
CA VAL A 269 -0.83 8.30 -12.49
C VAL A 269 -1.00 9.20 -11.25
N LEU A 270 -1.91 10.17 -11.32
CA LEU A 270 -2.22 11.08 -10.22
C LEU A 270 -2.80 10.33 -9.00
N THR A 271 -3.83 9.52 -9.21
CA THR A 271 -4.47 8.77 -8.11
C THR A 271 -3.52 7.75 -7.49
N ARG A 272 -2.62 7.15 -8.28
CA ARG A 272 -1.54 6.28 -7.78
C ARG A 272 -0.57 7.03 -6.86
N GLY A 273 -0.13 8.22 -7.27
CA GLY A 273 0.78 9.05 -6.47
C GLY A 273 0.14 9.54 -5.17
N ILE A 274 -1.16 9.87 -5.20
CA ILE A 274 -1.91 10.26 -4.00
C ILE A 274 -2.02 9.07 -3.04
N PHE A 275 -2.38 7.89 -3.54
CA PHE A 275 -2.45 6.68 -2.71
C PHE A 275 -1.10 6.28 -2.15
N GLN A 276 -0.01 6.49 -2.89
CA GLN A 276 1.35 6.32 -2.39
C GLN A 276 1.65 7.28 -1.22
N ALA A 277 1.28 8.55 -1.35
CA ALA A 277 1.45 9.52 -0.26
C ALA A 277 0.64 9.09 0.99
N TYR A 278 -0.57 8.56 0.79
CA TYR A 278 -1.36 7.96 1.86
C TYR A 278 -0.62 6.81 2.56
N MET A 279 -0.08 5.85 1.79
CA MET A 279 0.68 4.74 2.37
C MET A 279 1.91 5.23 3.15
N MET A 280 2.64 6.20 2.63
CA MET A 280 3.82 6.76 3.30
C MET A 280 3.48 7.54 4.58
N GLN A 281 2.28 8.08 4.69
CA GLN A 281 1.80 8.80 5.88
C GLN A 281 1.29 7.85 6.97
N HIS A 282 0.61 6.76 6.59
CA HIS A 282 -0.10 5.89 7.53
C HIS A 282 0.60 4.56 7.83
N LEU A 283 1.61 4.18 7.05
CA LEU A 283 2.35 2.93 7.25
C LEU A 283 3.77 3.19 7.75
N THR A 284 4.23 2.31 8.63
CA THR A 284 5.57 2.35 9.20
C THR A 284 6.61 1.71 8.28
N ASP A 285 7.88 2.07 8.47
CA ASP A 285 9.04 1.49 7.78
C ASP A 285 10.14 1.11 8.77
N TYR A 286 11.23 0.53 8.27
CA TYR A 286 12.39 0.13 9.07
C TYR A 286 13.00 1.29 9.88
N THR A 287 12.91 2.54 9.43
CA THR A 287 13.44 3.72 10.12
C THR A 287 12.47 4.32 11.11
N SER A 288 11.17 3.96 11.05
CA SER A 288 10.14 4.43 11.95
C SER A 288 10.28 3.79 13.34
N MET A 289 10.10 4.59 14.39
CA MET A 289 10.09 4.13 15.79
C MET A 289 8.68 3.87 16.34
N GLU A 290 7.66 4.25 15.58
CA GLU A 290 6.26 4.21 15.99
C GLU A 290 5.65 2.80 15.90
N HIS A 291 4.56 2.60 16.64
CA HIS A 291 3.71 1.40 16.56
C HIS A 291 4.44 0.05 16.79
N ALA A 292 5.28 -0.02 17.83
CA ALA A 292 6.01 -1.23 18.18
C ALA A 292 5.13 -2.46 18.46
N THR A 293 3.84 -2.28 18.76
CA THR A 293 2.84 -3.33 19.06
C THR A 293 2.21 -3.93 17.80
N ASP A 294 2.27 -3.26 16.65
CA ASP A 294 1.67 -3.73 15.41
C ASP A 294 2.18 -5.12 14.98
N PRO A 295 1.38 -5.91 14.26
CA PRO A 295 1.77 -7.23 13.75
C PRO A 295 2.98 -7.22 12.82
N LEU A 296 3.19 -6.13 12.07
CA LEU A 296 4.36 -5.84 11.26
C LEU A 296 4.94 -4.48 11.65
N ARG A 297 6.26 -4.39 11.75
CA ARG A 297 6.97 -3.12 11.97
C ARG A 297 7.43 -2.47 10.66
N TYR A 298 7.70 -3.28 9.64
CA TYR A 298 8.20 -2.82 8.33
C TYR A 298 7.08 -2.94 7.30
N GLN A 299 6.05 -2.09 7.50
CA GLN A 299 4.79 -2.17 6.75
C GLN A 299 4.97 -1.75 5.29
N LEU A 300 5.73 -0.68 5.02
CA LEU A 300 6.02 -0.24 3.65
C LEU A 300 6.85 -1.28 2.89
N GLU A 301 7.83 -1.89 3.56
CA GLU A 301 8.61 -2.99 2.98
C GLU A 301 7.74 -4.22 2.69
N TYR A 302 6.72 -4.48 3.51
CA TYR A 302 5.73 -5.52 3.21
C TYR A 302 4.90 -5.19 1.98
N VAL A 303 4.42 -3.95 1.83
CA VAL A 303 3.69 -3.53 0.61
C VAL A 303 4.56 -3.74 -0.63
N ILE A 304 5.86 -3.46 -0.57
CA ILE A 304 6.80 -3.66 -1.68
C ILE A 304 7.13 -5.16 -1.87
N GLY A 305 7.52 -5.86 -0.81
CA GLY A 305 8.07 -7.21 -0.85
C GLY A 305 7.06 -8.35 -0.83
N GLY A 306 5.97 -8.21 -0.06
CA GLY A 306 4.90 -9.22 0.09
C GLY A 306 5.36 -10.54 0.72
N LYS A 307 6.44 -10.53 1.52
CA LYS A 307 6.98 -11.71 2.20
C LYS A 307 6.30 -11.93 3.56
N ASN A 308 6.61 -13.06 4.21
CA ASN A 308 5.92 -13.43 5.44
C ASN A 308 6.40 -12.66 6.68
N THR A 309 7.67 -12.26 6.72
CA THR A 309 8.29 -11.64 7.89
C THR A 309 8.87 -10.28 7.56
N ASP A 310 9.01 -9.42 8.57
CA ASP A 310 9.66 -8.12 8.47
C ASP A 310 11.07 -8.23 7.89
N GLN A 311 11.86 -9.21 8.35
CA GLN A 311 13.21 -9.42 7.84
C GLN A 311 13.26 -9.78 6.36
N GLU A 312 12.36 -10.66 5.90
CA GLU A 312 12.29 -11.03 4.48
C GLU A 312 11.86 -9.86 3.60
N ASN A 313 10.96 -9.01 4.09
CA ASN A 313 10.52 -7.81 3.40
C ASN A 313 11.64 -6.76 3.31
N LEU A 314 12.32 -6.48 4.42
CA LEU A 314 13.48 -5.60 4.43
C LEU A 314 14.59 -6.12 3.50
N LYS A 315 14.86 -7.43 3.53
CA LYS A 315 15.84 -8.06 2.63
C LYS A 315 15.49 -7.87 1.16
N ALA A 316 14.21 -8.01 0.80
CA ALA A 316 13.73 -7.81 -0.58
C ALA A 316 13.94 -6.35 -1.04
N VAL A 317 13.63 -5.38 -0.17
CA VAL A 317 13.87 -3.96 -0.44
C VAL A 317 15.36 -3.65 -0.56
N VAL A 318 16.19 -4.16 0.36
CA VAL A 318 17.65 -3.98 0.34
C VAL A 318 18.26 -4.49 -0.96
N TYR A 319 17.84 -5.65 -1.47
CA TYR A 319 18.35 -6.15 -2.75
C TYR A 319 18.00 -5.24 -3.93
N ARG A 320 16.80 -4.68 -3.97
CA ARG A 320 16.41 -3.72 -5.01
C ARG A 320 17.23 -2.42 -4.93
N LEU A 321 17.42 -1.91 -3.72
CA LEU A 321 18.27 -0.74 -3.50
C LEU A 321 19.72 -1.01 -3.91
N LEU A 322 20.28 -2.16 -3.54
CA LEU A 322 21.65 -2.55 -3.93
C LEU A 322 21.78 -2.61 -5.45
N ALA A 323 20.90 -3.29 -6.17
CA ALA A 323 20.96 -3.37 -7.62
C ALA A 323 20.98 -1.96 -8.27
N ALA A 324 20.10 -1.07 -7.83
CA ALA A 324 20.09 0.30 -8.33
C ALA A 324 21.37 1.07 -7.98
N ARG A 325 21.93 0.88 -6.76
CA ARG A 325 23.16 1.54 -6.33
C ARG A 325 24.39 1.00 -7.05
N GLU A 326 24.48 -0.32 -7.24
CA GLU A 326 25.55 -0.94 -8.01
C GLU A 326 25.63 -0.39 -9.43
N ALA A 327 24.49 -0.25 -10.11
CA ALA A 327 24.47 0.36 -11.44
C ALA A 327 24.89 1.82 -11.43
N ALA A 328 24.41 2.61 -10.46
CA ALA A 328 24.78 4.03 -10.34
C ALA A 328 26.29 4.18 -10.06
N ASN A 329 26.82 3.38 -9.15
CA ASN A 329 28.22 3.39 -8.76
C ASN A 329 29.13 2.88 -9.88
N MET A 330 28.73 1.81 -10.59
CA MET A 330 29.45 1.30 -11.76
C MET A 330 29.51 2.36 -12.86
N MET A 331 28.39 3.04 -13.15
CA MET A 331 28.36 4.08 -14.17
C MET A 331 29.27 5.25 -13.82
N TYR A 332 29.34 5.65 -12.54
CA TYR A 332 30.27 6.67 -12.07
C TYR A 332 31.72 6.23 -12.28
N LEU A 333 32.10 5.00 -11.91
CA LEU A 333 33.45 4.47 -12.14
C LEU A 333 33.84 4.47 -13.61
N LEU A 334 32.92 4.00 -14.49
CA LEU A 334 33.17 3.94 -15.95
C LEU A 334 33.37 5.31 -16.59
N GLN A 335 32.70 6.35 -16.07
CA GLN A 335 32.73 7.71 -16.61
C GLN A 335 33.87 8.58 -16.04
N ASN A 336 34.57 8.09 -15.01
CA ASN A 336 35.62 8.85 -14.33
C ASN A 336 37.03 8.34 -14.68
N PRO A 337 37.81 9.10 -15.52
CA PRO A 337 39.12 8.66 -15.96
C PRO A 337 40.13 8.46 -14.80
N THR A 338 40.04 9.27 -13.73
CA THR A 338 40.88 9.12 -12.56
C THR A 338 40.64 7.79 -11.84
N ARG A 339 39.35 7.41 -11.70
CA ARG A 339 38.97 6.12 -11.09
C ARG A 339 39.40 4.93 -11.96
N GLN A 340 39.34 5.09 -13.29
CA GLN A 340 39.83 4.06 -14.22
C GLN A 340 41.32 3.87 -14.10
N ALA A 341 42.10 4.95 -13.94
CA ALA A 341 43.56 4.87 -13.70
C ALA A 341 43.85 4.15 -12.36
N GLU A 342 43.17 4.52 -11.26
CA GLU A 342 43.32 3.85 -9.96
C GLU A 342 43.02 2.31 -10.06
N ILE A 343 41.99 1.92 -10.83
CA ILE A 343 41.65 0.51 -11.05
C ILE A 343 42.76 -0.20 -11.82
N HIS A 344 43.25 0.40 -12.88
CA HIS A 344 44.35 -0.15 -13.68
C HIS A 344 45.62 -0.36 -12.84
N GLU A 345 46.06 0.65 -12.09
CA GLU A 345 47.23 0.55 -11.18
C GLU A 345 47.04 -0.58 -10.17
N MET A 346 45.89 -0.67 -9.51
CA MET A 346 45.60 -1.73 -8.54
C MET A 346 45.55 -3.11 -9.20
N ALA A 347 45.01 -3.22 -10.43
CA ALA A 347 44.98 -4.45 -11.18
C ALA A 347 46.38 -4.98 -11.48
N LEU A 348 47.34 -4.08 -11.85
CA LEU A 348 48.73 -4.43 -12.05
C LEU A 348 49.38 -4.94 -10.75
N VAL A 349 49.11 -4.31 -9.61
CA VAL A 349 49.60 -4.77 -8.29
C VAL A 349 49.06 -6.17 -7.95
N ILE A 350 47.76 -6.40 -8.18
CA ILE A 350 47.16 -7.74 -7.94
C ILE A 350 47.76 -8.78 -8.89
N CYS A 351 47.91 -8.46 -10.19
CA CYS A 351 48.51 -9.37 -11.16
C CYS A 351 49.95 -9.72 -10.81
N ALA A 352 50.73 -8.74 -10.32
CA ALA A 352 52.09 -8.98 -9.82
C ALA A 352 52.09 -9.88 -8.57
N ALA A 353 51.15 -9.63 -7.63
CA ALA A 353 51.05 -10.42 -6.40
C ALA A 353 50.64 -11.90 -6.67
N ILE A 354 49.83 -12.16 -7.68
CA ILE A 354 49.41 -13.52 -8.06
C ILE A 354 50.34 -14.17 -9.10
N GLY A 355 51.28 -13.40 -9.70
CA GLY A 355 52.24 -13.89 -10.70
C GLY A 355 51.69 -14.05 -12.13
N PHE A 356 50.55 -13.41 -12.49
CA PHE A 356 49.90 -13.54 -13.78
C PHE A 356 49.55 -12.21 -14.45
N PRO A 357 50.52 -11.54 -15.10
CA PRO A 357 50.29 -10.23 -15.75
C PRO A 357 49.20 -10.23 -16.81
N ALA A 358 49.03 -11.35 -17.52
CA ALA A 358 48.02 -11.49 -18.60
C ALA A 358 46.55 -11.40 -18.11
N LEU A 359 46.29 -11.44 -16.81
CA LEU A 359 44.96 -11.35 -16.23
C LEU A 359 44.50 -9.92 -15.94
N GLU A 360 45.29 -8.89 -16.28
CA GLU A 360 45.04 -7.49 -15.95
C GLU A 360 43.63 -7.05 -16.33
N GLY A 361 43.13 -7.34 -17.54
CA GLY A 361 41.79 -6.98 -17.98
C GLY A 361 40.67 -7.62 -17.15
N ILE A 362 40.82 -8.90 -16.79
CA ILE A 362 39.85 -9.62 -15.94
C ILE A 362 39.85 -9.07 -14.52
N VAL A 363 41.06 -8.80 -13.99
CA VAL A 363 41.25 -8.21 -12.65
C VAL A 363 40.66 -6.82 -12.58
N SER A 364 40.85 -5.98 -13.60
CA SER A 364 40.26 -4.63 -13.70
C SER A 364 38.74 -4.67 -13.67
N LEU A 365 38.09 -5.55 -14.44
CA LEU A 365 36.64 -5.74 -14.41
C LEU A 365 36.15 -6.22 -13.04
N ALA A 366 36.85 -7.18 -12.43
CA ALA A 366 36.51 -7.67 -11.10
C ALA A 366 36.64 -6.57 -10.04
N LEU A 367 37.70 -5.71 -10.12
CA LEU A 367 37.89 -4.57 -9.24
C LEU A 367 36.80 -3.51 -9.40
N GLN A 368 36.40 -3.20 -10.61
CA GLN A 368 35.28 -2.28 -10.86
C GLN A 368 34.01 -2.78 -10.17
N ALA A 369 33.66 -4.04 -10.42
CA ALA A 369 32.47 -4.65 -9.83
C ALA A 369 32.57 -4.70 -8.29
N ALA A 370 33.71 -5.09 -7.75
CA ALA A 370 33.98 -5.15 -6.31
C ALA A 370 33.91 -3.76 -5.65
N TRP A 371 34.43 -2.73 -6.29
CA TRP A 371 34.41 -1.36 -5.77
C TRP A 371 33.00 -0.77 -5.80
N ALA A 372 32.27 -0.95 -6.93
CA ALA A 372 30.87 -0.55 -7.02
C ALA A 372 30.01 -1.23 -5.96
N PHE A 373 30.19 -2.54 -5.74
CA PHE A 373 29.49 -3.29 -4.70
C PHE A 373 29.82 -2.78 -3.29
N GLY A 374 31.11 -2.56 -2.96
CA GLY A 374 31.54 -2.04 -1.67
C GLY A 374 30.93 -0.67 -1.36
N GLU A 375 30.96 0.25 -2.33
CA GLU A 375 30.30 1.55 -2.22
C GLU A 375 28.79 1.44 -2.06
N SER A 376 28.14 0.49 -2.75
CA SER A 376 26.69 0.25 -2.65
C SER A 376 26.29 -0.28 -1.28
N LEU A 377 27.10 -1.10 -0.65
CA LEU A 377 26.88 -1.53 0.74
C LEU A 377 26.88 -0.34 1.71
N LEU A 378 27.83 0.59 1.53
CA LEU A 378 27.89 1.82 2.33
C LEU A 378 26.71 2.73 2.05
N ASP A 379 26.29 2.89 0.79
CA ASP A 379 25.10 3.65 0.41
C ASP A 379 23.83 3.13 1.10
N VAL A 380 23.57 1.83 1.00
CA VAL A 380 22.39 1.22 1.63
C VAL A 380 22.48 1.30 3.15
N ARG A 381 23.66 1.08 3.74
CA ARG A 381 23.86 1.25 5.17
C ARG A 381 23.60 2.69 5.62
N GLN A 382 24.07 3.68 4.84
CA GLN A 382 23.83 5.10 5.07
C GLN A 382 22.32 5.38 5.14
N LEU A 383 21.53 4.85 4.19
CA LEU A 383 20.06 4.97 4.19
C LEU A 383 19.43 4.34 5.45
N LEU A 384 19.84 3.11 5.80
CA LEU A 384 19.30 2.39 6.95
C LEU A 384 19.72 2.98 8.31
N THR A 385 20.74 3.85 8.34
CA THR A 385 21.14 4.62 9.53
C THR A 385 20.48 5.99 9.61
N GLY A 386 19.60 6.34 8.68
CA GLY A 386 18.89 7.63 8.64
C GLY A 386 19.63 8.72 7.86
N GLY A 387 20.71 8.39 7.17
CA GLY A 387 21.41 9.32 6.28
C GLY A 387 20.72 9.46 4.91
N LYS A 388 21.34 10.27 4.04
CA LYS A 388 20.87 10.52 2.69
C LYS A 388 21.87 10.01 1.65
N VAL A 389 21.37 9.58 0.51
CA VAL A 389 22.18 9.10 -0.62
C VAL A 389 21.61 9.69 -1.92
N PRO A 390 22.45 10.30 -2.79
CA PRO A 390 21.97 10.85 -4.06
C PRO A 390 21.71 9.72 -5.08
N LEU A 391 20.70 9.90 -5.95
CA LEU A 391 20.44 8.96 -7.05
C LEU A 391 21.62 8.84 -8.01
N ILE A 392 22.25 9.97 -8.33
CA ILE A 392 23.42 10.04 -9.21
C ILE A 392 24.65 10.30 -8.33
N LYS A 393 25.65 9.43 -8.42
CA LYS A 393 26.89 9.53 -7.66
C LYS A 393 27.82 10.60 -8.23
N THR A 394 28.53 11.28 -7.36
CA THR A 394 29.58 12.27 -7.70
C THR A 394 30.82 12.00 -6.85
N GLY A 395 31.96 12.65 -7.16
CA GLY A 395 33.18 12.50 -6.39
C GLY A 395 33.02 12.87 -4.92
N ASP A 396 32.26 13.93 -4.63
CA ASP A 396 32.03 14.42 -3.26
C ASP A 396 31.16 13.49 -2.42
N THR A 397 30.40 12.60 -3.06
CA THR A 397 29.50 11.66 -2.40
C THR A 397 30.05 10.23 -2.37
N TRP A 398 31.24 10.00 -2.93
CA TRP A 398 31.94 8.71 -2.93
C TRP A 398 32.60 8.45 -1.58
N MET A 399 32.30 7.32 -0.93
CA MET A 399 32.65 7.08 0.47
C MET A 399 33.88 6.18 0.68
N VAL A 400 34.18 5.26 -0.24
CA VAL A 400 35.31 4.32 -0.08
C VAL A 400 36.34 4.48 -1.19
N SER A 401 37.63 4.66 -0.85
CA SER A 401 38.72 4.58 -1.81
C SER A 401 39.03 3.12 -2.16
N LEU A 402 39.64 2.88 -3.34
CA LEU A 402 40.03 1.55 -3.78
C LEU A 402 40.98 0.84 -2.78
N HIS A 403 41.90 1.61 -2.19
CA HIS A 403 42.82 1.11 -1.14
C HIS A 403 42.10 0.74 0.17
N GLN A 404 40.99 1.42 0.49
CA GLN A 404 40.20 1.12 1.68
C GLN A 404 39.24 -0.07 1.47
N LEU A 405 39.04 -0.52 0.21
CA LEU A 405 38.16 -1.64 -0.08
C LEU A 405 38.61 -2.93 0.64
N ALA A 406 39.90 -3.13 0.84
CA ALA A 406 40.41 -4.23 1.65
C ALA A 406 39.98 -4.16 3.13
N LYS A 407 39.62 -2.97 3.64
CA LYS A 407 39.15 -2.72 5.02
C LYS A 407 37.65 -2.44 5.10
N ILE A 408 36.88 -2.74 4.04
CA ILE A 408 35.44 -2.43 3.92
C ILE A 408 34.62 -2.99 5.11
N THR A 409 35.02 -4.13 5.68
CA THR A 409 34.32 -4.71 6.84
C THR A 409 34.42 -3.80 8.08
N GLU A 410 35.54 -3.14 8.28
CA GLU A 410 35.74 -2.18 9.38
C GLU A 410 34.97 -0.88 9.11
N LEU A 411 35.02 -0.40 7.86
CA LEU A 411 34.26 0.75 7.43
C LEU A 411 32.76 0.54 7.65
N LEU A 412 32.20 -0.62 7.25
CA LEU A 412 30.82 -0.97 7.50
C LEU A 412 30.48 -0.98 8.99
N LYS A 413 31.34 -1.54 9.87
CA LYS A 413 31.09 -1.56 11.32
C LYS A 413 31.08 -0.17 11.93
N ASN A 414 31.95 0.72 11.49
CA ASN A 414 32.18 2.04 12.07
C ASN A 414 31.39 3.16 11.37
N SER A 415 30.70 2.85 10.24
CA SER A 415 29.97 3.86 9.48
C SER A 415 28.80 4.40 10.29
N ARG A 416 28.75 5.74 10.39
CA ARG A 416 27.64 6.50 10.96
C ARG A 416 26.95 7.26 9.82
N ALA A 417 25.73 7.71 10.07
CA ALA A 417 25.07 8.60 9.13
C ALA A 417 25.91 9.86 8.89
N VAL A 418 26.27 10.08 7.64
CA VAL A 418 26.99 11.29 7.21
C VAL A 418 25.97 12.24 6.60
N GLU A 419 26.03 13.52 6.98
CA GLU A 419 25.17 14.52 6.40
C GLU A 419 25.65 14.85 4.98
N GLN A 420 24.90 14.41 3.99
CA GLN A 420 25.17 14.70 2.59
C GLN A 420 23.87 15.01 1.84
N LYS A 421 23.97 15.68 0.69
CA LYS A 421 22.83 15.94 -0.19
C LYS A 421 22.37 14.62 -0.80
N GLY A 422 21.08 14.38 -0.83
CA GLY A 422 20.53 13.15 -1.39
C GLY A 422 19.13 12.88 -0.89
N MET A 423 18.68 11.65 -1.09
CA MET A 423 17.38 11.13 -0.71
C MET A 423 17.48 10.29 0.55
N THR A 424 16.46 10.35 1.38
CA THR A 424 16.29 9.51 2.56
C THR A 424 15.84 8.09 2.18
N TYR A 425 15.89 7.16 3.13
CA TYR A 425 15.36 5.81 2.95
C TYR A 425 13.88 5.83 2.56
N GLN A 426 13.05 6.64 3.23
CA GLN A 426 11.63 6.79 2.92
C GLN A 426 11.39 7.30 1.49
N GLU A 427 12.18 8.26 1.02
CA GLU A 427 12.07 8.75 -0.37
C GLU A 427 12.42 7.65 -1.38
N TYR A 428 13.36 6.76 -1.07
CA TYR A 428 13.64 5.57 -1.90
C TYR A 428 12.50 4.55 -1.86
N LEU A 429 11.87 4.32 -0.69
CA LEU A 429 10.67 3.48 -0.59
C LEU A 429 9.52 4.07 -1.44
N GLY A 430 9.36 5.39 -1.42
CA GLY A 430 8.40 6.08 -2.28
C GLY A 430 8.60 5.77 -3.76
N ILE A 431 9.85 5.80 -4.26
CA ILE A 431 10.14 5.41 -5.64
C ILE A 431 9.79 3.94 -5.89
N LEU A 432 10.16 3.05 -4.97
CA LEU A 432 9.86 1.62 -5.09
C LEU A 432 8.36 1.33 -5.13
N LEU A 433 7.56 2.07 -4.37
CA LEU A 433 6.10 1.99 -4.43
C LEU A 433 5.56 2.42 -5.80
N MET A 434 6.12 3.47 -6.42
CA MET A 434 5.69 3.89 -7.76
C MET A 434 5.95 2.84 -8.86
N THR A 435 6.89 1.92 -8.65
CA THR A 435 7.18 0.84 -9.62
C THR A 435 6.23 -0.35 -9.50
N GLY A 436 5.46 -0.44 -8.42
CA GLY A 436 4.55 -1.55 -8.13
C GLY A 436 3.20 -1.44 -8.84
N LYS A 437 2.48 -2.57 -8.90
CA LYS A 437 1.10 -2.61 -9.39
C LYS A 437 0.16 -2.11 -8.29
N SER A 438 -0.71 -1.16 -8.64
CA SER A 438 -1.64 -0.51 -7.71
C SER A 438 -2.55 -1.49 -6.97
N GLU A 439 -3.16 -2.46 -7.67
CA GLU A 439 -4.03 -3.47 -7.08
C GLU A 439 -3.31 -4.29 -6.00
N VAL A 440 -2.09 -4.77 -6.30
CA VAL A 440 -1.28 -5.56 -5.36
C VAL A 440 -0.91 -4.75 -4.12
N GLN A 441 -0.60 -3.46 -4.30
CA GLN A 441 -0.29 -2.57 -3.18
C GLN A 441 -1.52 -2.30 -2.32
N THR A 442 -2.68 -2.08 -2.94
CA THR A 442 -3.95 -1.89 -2.23
C THR A 442 -4.29 -3.13 -1.40
N GLU A 443 -4.23 -4.33 -2.00
CA GLU A 443 -4.49 -5.59 -1.27
C GLU A 443 -3.54 -5.79 -0.10
N ARG A 444 -2.22 -5.52 -0.27
CA ARG A 444 -1.24 -5.64 0.81
C ARG A 444 -1.43 -4.57 1.89
N THR A 445 -1.85 -3.37 1.51
CA THR A 445 -2.20 -2.33 2.48
C THR A 445 -3.40 -2.77 3.33
N MET A 446 -4.43 -3.34 2.71
CA MET A 446 -5.56 -3.90 3.44
C MET A 446 -5.18 -5.10 4.33
N ASP A 447 -4.22 -5.95 3.92
CA ASP A 447 -3.67 -7.01 4.78
C ASP A 447 -3.12 -6.44 6.09
N ILE A 448 -2.37 -5.32 6.00
CA ILE A 448 -1.80 -4.62 7.16
C ILE A 448 -2.90 -4.03 8.03
N VAL A 449 -3.80 -3.27 7.41
CA VAL A 449 -4.89 -2.59 8.11
C VAL A 449 -5.74 -3.58 8.90
N GLU A 450 -6.17 -4.66 8.25
CA GLU A 450 -6.93 -5.71 8.93
C GLU A 450 -6.14 -6.34 10.08
N ALA A 451 -4.87 -6.66 9.87
CA ALA A 451 -4.04 -7.28 10.90
C ALA A 451 -3.83 -6.35 12.11
N VAL A 452 -3.67 -5.05 11.86
CA VAL A 452 -3.51 -4.03 12.91
C VAL A 452 -4.79 -3.85 13.71
N ILE A 453 -5.94 -3.69 13.05
CA ILE A 453 -7.24 -3.54 13.74
C ILE A 453 -7.58 -4.81 14.53
N ARG A 454 -7.36 -6.00 13.97
CA ARG A 454 -7.55 -7.27 14.70
C ARG A 454 -6.64 -7.44 15.92
N GLY A 455 -5.53 -6.74 15.96
CA GLY A 455 -4.64 -6.70 17.13
C GLY A 455 -5.15 -5.85 18.29
N MET A 456 -6.22 -5.07 18.09
CA MET A 456 -6.83 -4.24 19.12
C MET A 456 -7.83 -5.05 19.97
N SER A 457 -7.97 -4.66 21.23
CA SER A 457 -8.90 -5.32 22.14
C SER A 457 -10.34 -5.22 21.66
N GLY A 458 -11.04 -6.36 21.61
CA GLY A 458 -12.43 -6.44 21.15
C GLY A 458 -12.62 -6.43 19.63
N LYS A 459 -11.52 -6.47 18.85
CA LYS A 459 -11.54 -6.49 17.38
C LYS A 459 -10.97 -7.79 16.78
N GLU A 460 -10.83 -8.83 17.57
CA GLU A 460 -10.19 -10.09 17.16
C GLU A 460 -10.87 -10.75 15.93
N ASN A 461 -12.18 -10.48 15.76
CA ASN A 461 -12.99 -10.99 14.66
C ASN A 461 -13.14 -10.01 13.48
N PHE A 462 -12.47 -8.86 13.54
CA PHE A 462 -12.57 -7.85 12.50
C PHE A 462 -12.13 -8.37 11.12
N ARG A 463 -12.92 -8.07 10.09
CA ARG A 463 -12.66 -8.49 8.70
C ARG A 463 -13.02 -7.38 7.73
N LEU A 464 -12.04 -6.91 6.96
CA LEU A 464 -12.27 -5.88 5.93
C LEU A 464 -13.16 -6.36 4.78
N ASP A 465 -13.13 -7.66 4.47
CA ASP A 465 -14.02 -8.26 3.46
C ASP A 465 -15.47 -8.44 3.94
N GLN A 466 -15.81 -7.98 5.13
CA GLN A 466 -17.17 -7.85 5.66
C GLN A 466 -17.54 -6.38 5.92
N GLY A 467 -16.67 -5.45 5.56
CA GLY A 467 -16.87 -4.02 5.69
C GLY A 467 -17.74 -3.47 4.57
N VAL A 468 -18.95 -3.03 4.90
CA VAL A 468 -19.92 -2.46 3.95
C VAL A 468 -19.61 -0.98 3.74
N ILE A 469 -19.49 -0.57 2.48
CA ILE A 469 -19.26 0.82 2.08
C ILE A 469 -20.40 1.40 1.26
N TYR A 470 -21.29 0.56 0.74
CA TYR A 470 -22.49 0.92 0.00
C TYR A 470 -23.59 -0.11 0.24
N LEU A 471 -24.81 0.35 0.37
CA LEU A 471 -26.00 -0.47 0.58
C LEU A 471 -27.17 0.09 -0.20
N GLU A 472 -27.87 -0.76 -0.96
CA GLU A 472 -29.10 -0.45 -1.66
C GLU A 472 -30.19 -1.37 -1.13
N VAL A 473 -31.36 -0.79 -0.86
CA VAL A 473 -32.54 -1.52 -0.39
C VAL A 473 -33.74 -1.19 -1.26
N ASP A 474 -34.59 -2.19 -1.48
CA ASP A 474 -35.92 -2.02 -2.03
C ASP A 474 -36.97 -2.36 -0.95
N MET A 475 -37.65 -1.34 -0.46
CA MET A 475 -38.57 -1.44 0.66
C MET A 475 -40.02 -1.25 0.18
N GLY A 476 -40.89 -2.22 0.46
CA GLY A 476 -42.31 -2.18 0.17
C GLY A 476 -43.11 -1.71 1.39
N VAL A 477 -44.03 -0.78 1.17
CA VAL A 477 -44.96 -0.29 2.18
C VAL A 477 -46.38 -0.28 1.65
N THR A 478 -47.34 -0.68 2.47
CA THR A 478 -48.77 -0.71 2.10
C THR A 478 -49.55 0.31 2.91
N PHE A 479 -50.17 1.26 2.21
CA PHE A 479 -51.08 2.26 2.77
C PHE A 479 -52.46 2.08 2.16
N ALA A 480 -53.50 1.92 2.98
CA ALA A 480 -54.88 1.82 2.52
C ALA A 480 -55.06 0.85 1.31
N GLU A 481 -54.50 -0.36 1.43
CA GLU A 481 -54.51 -1.45 0.42
C GLU A 481 -53.66 -1.21 -0.85
N LYS A 482 -52.93 -0.10 -0.94
CA LYS A 482 -51.99 0.15 -2.03
C LYS A 482 -50.58 -0.06 -1.55
N THR A 483 -49.81 -0.92 -2.26
CA THR A 483 -48.41 -1.16 -2.00
C THR A 483 -47.53 -0.29 -2.90
N PHE A 484 -46.50 0.30 -2.31
CA PHE A 484 -45.50 1.11 -2.99
C PHE A 484 -44.13 0.47 -2.73
N SER A 485 -43.28 0.42 -3.76
CA SER A 485 -41.87 0.04 -3.66
C SER A 485 -41.03 1.31 -3.65
N LEU A 486 -40.04 1.35 -2.76
CA LEU A 486 -39.12 2.47 -2.51
C LEU A 486 -37.71 1.95 -2.58
N GLN A 487 -37.01 2.20 -3.69
CA GLN A 487 -35.61 1.90 -3.84
C GLN A 487 -34.78 3.08 -3.37
N ARG A 488 -33.87 2.86 -2.44
CA ARG A 488 -32.95 3.86 -1.87
C ARG A 488 -31.60 3.23 -1.61
N ASP A 489 -30.59 4.05 -1.70
CA ASP A 489 -29.20 3.66 -1.47
C ASP A 489 -28.45 4.70 -0.66
N TYR A 490 -27.34 4.26 -0.05
CA TYR A 490 -26.40 5.11 0.63
C TYR A 490 -24.99 4.48 0.64
N GLY A 491 -23.96 5.32 0.64
CA GLY A 491 -22.57 4.86 0.71
C GLY A 491 -21.57 5.96 1.04
N TYR A 492 -20.39 5.57 1.53
CA TYR A 492 -19.31 6.52 1.91
C TYR A 492 -18.49 7.05 0.73
N ALA A 493 -18.52 6.40 -0.41
CA ALA A 493 -17.69 6.76 -1.56
C ALA A 493 -18.47 7.52 -2.64
N MET A 494 -19.52 8.24 -2.27
CA MET A 494 -20.21 9.13 -3.20
C MET A 494 -19.32 10.35 -3.44
N GLY A 495 -18.59 10.38 -4.56
CA GLY A 495 -18.05 11.63 -5.05
C GLY A 495 -19.18 12.64 -5.13
N SER A 496 -19.11 13.73 -4.38
CA SER A 496 -19.97 14.88 -4.60
C SER A 496 -19.75 15.33 -6.03
N ASP A 497 -20.78 15.20 -6.89
CA ASP A 497 -20.86 15.89 -8.17
C ASP A 497 -20.69 17.39 -7.99
#